data_a4683a593a99b0f43aa67936ccdc52d7
#
_entry.id   a4683a593a99b0f43aa67936ccdc52d7
#
_cell.length_a   1.000
_cell.length_b   1.000
_cell.length_c   1.000
_cell.angle_alpha   90.00
_cell.angle_beta   90.00
_cell.angle_gamma   90.00
#
_symmetry.space_group_name_H-M   'P 1'
#
loop_
_entity.id
_entity.type
_entity.pdbx_description
1 polymer ?
#
loop_
_entity_poly.entity_id
_entity_poly.type
_entity_poly.pdbx_seq_one_letter_code
_entity_poly.pdbx_strand_id
1 'polypeptide(L)'
;MLQLLLTIKSYLRILRFSSWKCRKLIPLADNDTTLKILGNGKSLVEIDLSTKDKVEYMVVNRHVLADNYVEIKPQYYVLADPFFFTHPDGKNILKEIDEKTSWDMTLFVPYNRKAQYAGWFRNTKISVKSYNATSFNGFTRIAYKLYDKKLAMPAVQNVLVACIMLGIYMKFRRVELYGVEHNWLKNLYVGDDNLVYLLNEHFYDKEKVLPRPQKEIQNLDEYPLYLNILHYSKMFQSYWEISQYVKETGITTKIINCTKGSYIDAFERGKI
;
A
#
# COMPACT_ATOMS: atom_id res chain seq x y z
N MET A 1 26.65 3.29 17.88
CA MET A 1 27.22 3.88 16.65
C MET A 1 26.36 3.61 15.40
N LEU A 2 25.99 2.38 15.07
CA LEU A 2 25.19 2.05 13.88
C LEU A 2 23.84 2.77 13.84
N GLN A 3 23.05 2.76 14.90
CA GLN A 3 21.74 3.46 14.94
C GLN A 3 21.88 4.98 14.70
N LEU A 4 22.94 5.61 15.18
CA LEU A 4 23.19 7.04 14.96
C LEU A 4 23.47 7.30 13.47
N LEU A 5 24.30 6.49 12.81
CA LEU A 5 24.59 6.61 11.39
C LEU A 5 23.34 6.40 10.54
N LEU A 6 22.53 5.40 10.87
CA LEU A 6 21.24 5.14 10.18
C LEU A 6 20.27 6.32 10.36
N THR A 7 20.23 6.91 11.55
CA THR A 7 19.41 8.09 11.85
C THR A 7 19.82 9.27 10.98
N ILE A 8 21.11 9.59 10.93
CA ILE A 8 21.64 10.71 10.12
C ILE A 8 21.31 10.47 8.63
N LYS A 9 21.59 9.26 8.11
CA LYS A 9 21.28 8.90 6.72
C LYS A 9 19.80 9.06 6.41
N SER A 10 18.93 8.66 7.34
CA SER A 10 17.48 8.77 7.17
C SER A 10 17.00 10.23 7.19
N TYR A 11 17.58 11.07 8.03
CA TYR A 11 17.30 12.51 8.01
C TYR A 11 17.66 13.15 6.67
N LEU A 12 18.83 12.85 6.13
CA LEU A 12 19.24 13.36 4.80
C LEU A 12 18.28 12.91 3.70
N ARG A 13 17.78 11.66 3.77
CA ARG A 13 16.75 11.16 2.84
C ARG A 13 15.43 11.92 2.98
N ILE A 14 14.99 12.20 4.20
CA ILE A 14 13.77 12.97 4.45
C ILE A 14 13.89 14.39 3.90
N LEU A 15 15.01 15.07 4.14
CA LEU A 15 15.26 16.39 3.60
C LEU A 15 15.20 16.43 2.06
N ARG A 16 15.65 15.37 1.42
CA ARG A 16 15.68 15.26 -0.06
C ARG A 16 14.36 14.82 -0.66
N PHE A 17 13.64 13.88 -0.04
CA PHE A 17 12.53 13.14 -0.66
C PHE A 17 11.17 13.36 0.01
N SER A 18 11.10 14.12 1.10
CA SER A 18 9.84 14.44 1.77
C SER A 18 9.53 15.92 1.73
N SER A 19 8.26 16.27 1.82
CA SER A 19 7.79 17.64 1.81
C SER A 19 6.88 17.95 2.99
N TRP A 20 7.11 19.08 3.65
CA TRP A 20 6.23 19.61 4.68
C TRP A 20 4.83 19.94 4.17
N LYS A 21 4.71 20.28 2.88
CA LYS A 21 3.42 20.60 2.23
C LYS A 21 2.49 19.38 2.20
N CYS A 22 3.03 18.18 2.01
CA CYS A 22 2.22 16.93 1.97
C CYS A 22 1.43 16.69 3.25
N ARG A 23 1.89 17.18 4.41
CA ARG A 23 1.20 17.04 5.70
C ARG A 23 -0.20 17.65 5.70
N LYS A 24 -0.37 18.76 5.00
CA LYS A 24 -1.64 19.53 4.91
C LYS A 24 -2.58 18.94 3.84
N LEU A 25 -2.08 18.10 2.94
CA LEU A 25 -2.87 17.56 1.83
C LEU A 25 -3.71 16.34 2.23
N ILE A 26 -3.38 15.71 3.37
CA ILE A 26 -4.09 14.51 3.85
C ILE A 26 -5.37 14.97 4.56
N PRO A 27 -6.56 14.62 4.06
CA PRO A 27 -7.83 14.99 4.66
C PRO A 27 -7.99 14.34 6.04
N LEU A 28 -8.90 14.83 6.85
CA LEU A 28 -9.34 14.17 8.06
C LEU A 28 -10.65 13.41 7.76
N ALA A 29 -10.74 12.19 8.27
CA ALA A 29 -11.95 11.39 8.20
C ALA A 29 -13.00 11.89 9.20
N ASP A 30 -14.25 11.57 8.94
CA ASP A 30 -15.29 11.67 9.94
C ASP A 30 -15.12 10.56 10.99
N ASN A 31 -15.27 10.91 12.26
CA ASN A 31 -14.93 10.03 13.39
C ASN A 31 -15.70 8.70 13.44
N ASP A 32 -16.91 8.64 12.84
CA ASP A 32 -17.77 7.44 12.89
C ASP A 32 -17.67 6.58 11.63
N THR A 33 -16.76 6.92 10.72
CA THR A 33 -16.58 6.20 9.45
C THR A 33 -15.49 5.13 9.59
N THR A 34 -15.76 3.93 9.09
CA THR A 34 -14.79 2.85 8.95
C THR A 34 -14.10 2.94 7.58
N LEU A 35 -12.77 2.87 7.55
CA LEU A 35 -12.02 2.73 6.31
C LEU A 35 -11.84 1.25 5.98
N LYS A 36 -12.37 0.81 4.84
CA LYS A 36 -12.08 -0.51 4.28
C LYS A 36 -11.01 -0.38 3.19
N ILE A 37 -9.83 -0.96 3.44
CA ILE A 37 -8.74 -1.04 2.47
C ILE A 37 -8.88 -2.34 1.71
N LEU A 38 -9.07 -2.23 0.40
CA LEU A 38 -9.24 -3.37 -0.50
C LEU A 38 -7.91 -3.62 -1.23
N GLY A 39 -7.25 -4.73 -0.90
CA GLY A 39 -6.12 -5.26 -1.64
C GLY A 39 -6.54 -5.85 -2.99
N ASN A 40 -5.65 -6.62 -3.61
CA ASN A 40 -5.93 -7.28 -4.89
C ASN A 40 -5.88 -8.82 -4.78
N GLY A 41 -5.93 -9.35 -3.56
CA GLY A 41 -5.90 -10.78 -3.32
C GLY A 41 -7.21 -11.48 -3.68
N LYS A 42 -7.15 -12.77 -3.96
CA LYS A 42 -8.28 -13.59 -4.44
C LYS A 42 -9.49 -13.60 -3.50
N SER A 43 -9.28 -13.54 -2.19
CA SER A 43 -10.38 -13.55 -1.21
C SER A 43 -11.32 -12.35 -1.34
N LEU A 44 -10.94 -11.31 -2.08
CA LEU A 44 -11.81 -10.14 -2.28
C LEU A 44 -13.10 -10.49 -3.04
N VAL A 45 -13.10 -11.53 -3.86
CA VAL A 45 -14.30 -12.00 -4.60
C VAL A 45 -15.38 -12.52 -3.65
N GLU A 46 -14.99 -13.08 -2.50
CA GLU A 46 -15.89 -13.71 -1.53
C GLU A 46 -16.49 -12.72 -0.54
N ILE A 47 -16.11 -11.43 -0.61
CA ILE A 47 -16.47 -10.44 0.40
C ILE A 47 -17.73 -9.70 0.00
N ASP A 48 -18.75 -9.78 0.85
CA ASP A 48 -19.89 -8.89 0.77
C ASP A 48 -19.49 -7.46 1.22
N LEU A 49 -19.40 -6.57 0.24
CA LEU A 49 -19.09 -5.16 0.48
C LEU A 49 -20.35 -4.33 0.80
N SER A 50 -21.54 -4.93 0.71
CA SER A 50 -22.77 -4.28 1.15
C SER A 50 -22.75 -4.07 2.67
N THR A 51 -23.02 -2.87 3.10
CA THR A 51 -23.06 -2.55 4.54
C THR A 51 -24.02 -1.38 4.78
N LYS A 52 -24.68 -1.38 5.95
CA LYS A 52 -25.45 -0.25 6.43
C LYS A 52 -24.60 0.76 7.21
N ASP A 53 -23.37 0.38 7.54
CA ASP A 53 -22.44 1.23 8.28
C ASP A 53 -21.88 2.34 7.39
N LYS A 54 -21.48 3.43 8.01
CA LYS A 54 -20.78 4.51 7.32
C LYS A 54 -19.36 4.04 6.97
N VAL A 55 -19.11 3.76 5.71
CA VAL A 55 -17.87 3.17 5.21
C VAL A 55 -17.29 4.01 4.09
N GLU A 56 -15.98 4.17 4.09
CA GLU A 56 -15.21 4.66 2.95
C GLU A 56 -14.26 3.58 2.46
N TYR A 57 -14.09 3.51 1.15
CA TYR A 57 -13.25 2.51 0.50
C TYR A 57 -11.94 3.13 0.02
N MET A 58 -10.84 2.41 0.26
CA MET A 58 -9.52 2.72 -0.26
C MET A 58 -9.02 1.53 -1.08
N VAL A 59 -8.74 1.78 -2.36
CA VAL A 59 -8.27 0.76 -3.30
C VAL A 59 -6.84 1.02 -3.75
N VAL A 60 -6.18 0.03 -4.36
CA VAL A 60 -4.75 0.07 -4.65
C VAL A 60 -4.40 -0.46 -6.04
N ASN A 61 -3.30 0.04 -6.59
CA ASN A 61 -2.61 -0.51 -7.75
C ASN A 61 -3.52 -0.67 -8.98
N ARG A 62 -3.82 -1.92 -9.40
CA ARG A 62 -4.60 -2.25 -10.59
C ARG A 62 -6.09 -2.48 -10.31
N HIS A 63 -6.60 -2.07 -9.16
CA HIS A 63 -7.99 -2.29 -8.78
C HIS A 63 -9.01 -1.73 -9.80
N VAL A 64 -8.65 -0.70 -10.55
CA VAL A 64 -9.48 -0.14 -11.66
C VAL A 64 -9.83 -1.17 -12.76
N LEU A 65 -9.09 -2.29 -12.85
CA LEU A 65 -9.37 -3.39 -13.78
C LEU A 65 -10.49 -4.32 -13.28
N ALA A 66 -10.90 -4.20 -12.03
CA ALA A 66 -11.96 -4.99 -11.46
C ALA A 66 -13.33 -4.53 -11.97
N ASP A 67 -14.22 -5.49 -12.25
CA ASP A 67 -15.56 -5.20 -12.77
C ASP A 67 -16.39 -4.37 -11.77
N ASN A 68 -16.17 -4.57 -10.45
CA ASN A 68 -16.85 -3.86 -9.38
C ASN A 68 -16.29 -2.46 -9.04
N TYR A 69 -15.24 -1.98 -9.73
CA TYR A 69 -14.63 -0.68 -9.43
C TYR A 69 -15.63 0.49 -9.48
N VAL A 70 -16.44 0.52 -10.55
CA VAL A 70 -17.46 1.57 -10.77
C VAL A 70 -18.63 1.45 -9.80
N GLU A 71 -18.92 0.25 -9.32
CA GLU A 71 -19.97 -0.03 -8.35
C GLU A 71 -19.55 0.42 -6.94
N ILE A 72 -18.34 0.04 -6.51
CA ILE A 72 -17.77 0.39 -5.18
C ILE A 72 -17.58 1.90 -5.04
N LYS A 73 -17.21 2.61 -6.11
CA LYS A 73 -16.90 4.05 -6.12
C LYS A 73 -15.97 4.45 -4.98
N PRO A 74 -14.72 3.94 -4.94
CA PRO A 74 -13.82 4.18 -3.82
C PRO A 74 -13.55 5.68 -3.63
N GLN A 75 -13.55 6.14 -2.38
CA GLN A 75 -13.21 7.52 -2.02
C GLN A 75 -11.72 7.79 -2.11
N TYR A 76 -10.90 6.74 -1.96
CA TYR A 76 -9.44 6.84 -1.98
C TYR A 76 -8.82 5.81 -2.92
N TYR A 77 -7.82 6.24 -3.65
CA TYR A 77 -6.97 5.38 -4.46
C TYR A 77 -5.51 5.61 -4.10
N VAL A 78 -4.71 4.56 -3.89
CA VAL A 78 -3.30 4.70 -3.53
C VAL A 78 -2.41 3.98 -4.53
N LEU A 79 -1.45 4.71 -5.06
CA LEU A 79 -0.37 4.18 -5.88
C LEU A 79 0.95 4.38 -5.15
N ALA A 80 1.81 3.36 -5.13
CA ALA A 80 3.13 3.43 -4.51
C ALA A 80 4.25 3.03 -5.46
N ASP A 81 4.00 2.07 -6.36
CA ASP A 81 5.01 1.50 -7.24
C ASP A 81 5.42 2.49 -8.33
N PRO A 82 6.73 2.71 -8.53
CA PRO A 82 7.27 3.48 -9.67
C PRO A 82 6.76 3.03 -11.04
N PHE A 83 6.43 1.75 -11.18
CA PHE A 83 5.89 1.15 -12.41
C PHE A 83 4.75 1.98 -13.01
N PHE A 84 3.80 2.45 -12.18
CA PHE A 84 2.65 3.22 -12.66
C PHE A 84 3.03 4.55 -13.31
N PHE A 85 4.21 5.08 -13.02
CA PHE A 85 4.64 6.39 -13.49
C PHE A 85 5.70 6.32 -14.59
N THR A 86 6.40 5.19 -14.72
CA THR A 86 7.56 5.05 -15.61
C THR A 86 7.34 4.07 -16.76
N HIS A 87 6.54 3.00 -16.55
CA HIS A 87 6.30 1.96 -17.54
C HIS A 87 5.07 2.28 -18.40
N PRO A 88 5.06 1.95 -19.72
CA PRO A 88 3.89 2.16 -20.58
C PRO A 88 2.60 1.53 -20.03
N ASP A 89 2.66 0.25 -19.60
CA ASP A 89 1.48 -0.44 -19.05
C ASP A 89 1.00 0.20 -17.73
N GLY A 90 1.92 0.72 -16.92
CA GLY A 90 1.56 1.47 -15.72
C GLY A 90 0.80 2.75 -16.07
N LYS A 91 1.22 3.44 -17.13
CA LYS A 91 0.54 4.64 -17.64
C LYS A 91 -0.85 4.32 -18.20
N ASN A 92 -1.05 3.15 -18.81
CA ASN A 92 -2.38 2.70 -19.22
C ASN A 92 -3.32 2.55 -18.01
N ILE A 93 -2.82 2.06 -16.86
CA ILE A 93 -3.62 2.01 -15.63
C ILE A 93 -4.02 3.41 -15.15
N LEU A 94 -3.11 4.40 -15.23
CA LEU A 94 -3.46 5.79 -14.88
C LEU A 94 -4.56 6.35 -15.80
N LYS A 95 -4.53 6.01 -17.09
CA LYS A 95 -5.55 6.39 -18.04
C LYS A 95 -6.90 5.74 -17.71
N GLU A 96 -6.92 4.46 -17.40
CA GLU A 96 -8.14 3.76 -16.96
C GLU A 96 -8.75 4.42 -15.69
N ILE A 97 -7.92 4.81 -14.73
CA ILE A 97 -8.38 5.53 -13.54
C ILE A 97 -9.01 6.87 -13.94
N ASP A 98 -8.37 7.65 -14.82
CA ASP A 98 -8.87 8.95 -15.27
C ASP A 98 -10.20 8.83 -16.02
N GLU A 99 -10.36 7.82 -16.88
CA GLU A 99 -11.53 7.61 -17.72
C GLU A 99 -12.72 6.99 -16.96
N LYS A 100 -12.49 6.02 -16.08
CA LYS A 100 -13.55 5.27 -15.40
C LYS A 100 -14.11 5.95 -14.15
N THR A 101 -13.38 6.91 -13.57
CA THR A 101 -13.81 7.56 -12.33
C THR A 101 -14.80 8.70 -12.61
N SER A 102 -16.07 8.52 -12.26
CA SER A 102 -17.14 9.53 -12.44
C SER A 102 -17.64 10.16 -11.15
N TRP A 103 -17.00 9.87 -10.02
CA TRP A 103 -17.31 10.36 -8.68
C TRP A 103 -16.10 11.09 -8.06
N ASP A 104 -16.33 11.85 -6.98
CA ASP A 104 -15.26 12.56 -6.30
C ASP A 104 -14.34 11.57 -5.58
N MET A 105 -13.07 11.52 -5.98
CA MET A 105 -12.07 10.59 -5.47
C MET A 105 -10.74 11.30 -5.16
N THR A 106 -10.10 10.93 -4.06
CA THR A 106 -8.73 11.34 -3.77
C THR A 106 -7.75 10.26 -4.20
N LEU A 107 -6.85 10.59 -5.14
CA LEU A 107 -5.74 9.75 -5.56
C LEU A 107 -4.46 10.14 -4.80
N PHE A 108 -3.94 9.22 -3.99
CA PHE A 108 -2.69 9.41 -3.28
C PHE A 108 -1.50 8.85 -4.06
N VAL A 109 -0.46 9.65 -4.21
CA VAL A 109 0.77 9.32 -4.94
C VAL A 109 2.01 9.75 -4.15
N PRO A 110 3.16 9.02 -4.25
CA PRO A 110 4.36 9.39 -3.51
C PRO A 110 4.90 10.76 -3.95
N TYR A 111 5.26 11.60 -3.00
CA TYR A 111 5.77 12.95 -3.28
C TYR A 111 7.03 12.92 -4.15
N ASN A 112 7.95 11.99 -3.92
CA ASN A 112 9.18 11.84 -4.70
C ASN A 112 8.94 11.44 -6.17
N ARG A 113 7.69 11.17 -6.57
CA ARG A 113 7.27 10.90 -7.95
C ARG A 113 6.46 12.06 -8.57
N LYS A 114 6.31 13.17 -7.85
CA LYS A 114 5.46 14.30 -8.26
C LYS A 114 5.72 14.77 -9.70
N ALA A 115 6.96 14.89 -10.10
CA ALA A 115 7.32 15.31 -11.46
C ALA A 115 6.84 14.34 -12.56
N GLN A 116 6.60 13.07 -12.23
CA GLN A 116 6.22 12.02 -13.16
C GLN A 116 4.71 11.94 -13.42
N TYR A 117 3.88 12.50 -12.54
CA TYR A 117 2.42 12.49 -12.68
C TYR A 117 1.79 13.91 -12.77
N ALA A 118 2.59 14.96 -12.67
CA ALA A 118 2.09 16.32 -12.78
C ALA A 118 1.44 16.53 -14.16
N GLY A 119 0.15 16.92 -14.16
CA GLY A 119 -0.62 17.17 -15.38
C GLY A 119 -1.13 15.91 -16.09
N TRP A 120 -0.98 14.72 -15.51
CA TRP A 120 -1.50 13.48 -16.10
C TRP A 120 -3.02 13.38 -16.06
N PHE A 121 -3.62 13.70 -14.91
CA PHE A 121 -5.07 13.58 -14.70
C PHE A 121 -5.77 14.84 -15.20
N ARG A 122 -6.75 14.65 -16.10
CA ARG A 122 -7.62 15.72 -16.65
C ARG A 122 -9.00 15.68 -16.02
N ASN A 123 -9.36 14.59 -15.39
CA ASN A 123 -10.64 14.38 -14.75
C ASN A 123 -10.74 15.24 -13.47
N THR A 124 -11.67 16.20 -13.46
CA THR A 124 -11.90 17.12 -12.35
C THR A 124 -12.47 16.44 -11.09
N LYS A 125 -12.95 15.20 -11.23
CA LYS A 125 -13.42 14.37 -10.12
C LYS A 125 -12.29 13.76 -9.31
N ILE A 126 -11.07 13.75 -9.86
CA ILE A 126 -9.90 13.16 -9.21
C ILE A 126 -9.04 14.25 -8.57
N SER A 127 -9.02 14.28 -7.24
CA SER A 127 -8.13 15.15 -6.47
C SER A 127 -6.81 14.43 -6.19
N VAL A 128 -5.75 14.78 -6.94
CA VAL A 128 -4.43 14.16 -6.75
C VAL A 128 -3.70 14.78 -5.56
N LYS A 129 -3.36 13.97 -4.57
CA LYS A 129 -2.64 14.39 -3.35
C LYS A 129 -1.36 13.59 -3.16
N SER A 130 -0.28 14.28 -2.80
CA SER A 130 1.00 13.64 -2.54
C SER A 130 1.13 13.24 -1.07
N TYR A 131 1.79 12.10 -0.81
CA TYR A 131 2.20 11.68 0.53
C TYR A 131 3.70 11.39 0.59
N ASN A 132 4.29 11.48 1.78
CA ASN A 132 5.71 11.20 1.99
C ASN A 132 5.93 9.70 2.24
N ALA A 133 6.43 8.99 1.24
CA ALA A 133 6.74 7.55 1.29
C ALA A 133 8.17 7.25 1.80
N THR A 134 8.88 8.24 2.34
CA THR A 134 10.26 8.09 2.78
C THR A 134 10.31 7.28 4.07
N SER A 135 11.07 6.18 4.07
CA SER A 135 11.29 5.38 5.27
C SER A 135 12.36 6.00 6.17
N PHE A 136 12.23 5.75 7.47
CA PHE A 136 13.22 6.14 8.48
C PHE A 136 13.79 4.89 9.15
N ASN A 137 15.12 4.78 9.17
CA ASN A 137 15.87 3.76 9.89
C ASN A 137 16.73 4.46 10.94
N GLY A 138 16.75 3.94 12.17
CA GLY A 138 17.51 4.53 13.28
C GLY A 138 16.77 4.43 14.61
N PHE A 139 16.84 5.45 15.44
CA PHE A 139 16.17 5.45 16.73
C PHE A 139 14.64 5.50 16.59
N THR A 140 13.95 4.49 17.13
CA THR A 140 12.50 4.29 17.05
C THR A 140 11.70 5.52 17.51
N ARG A 141 12.10 6.15 18.64
CA ARG A 141 11.45 7.36 19.14
C ARG A 141 11.51 8.53 18.16
N ILE A 142 12.57 8.60 17.36
CA ILE A 142 12.70 9.63 16.31
C ILE A 142 11.82 9.27 15.11
N ALA A 143 11.80 7.99 14.73
CA ALA A 143 10.90 7.50 13.67
C ALA A 143 9.44 7.89 13.97
N TYR A 144 8.95 7.57 15.15
CA TYR A 144 7.56 7.86 15.55
C TYR A 144 7.23 9.35 15.52
N LYS A 145 8.13 10.23 16.00
CA LYS A 145 7.97 11.68 15.88
C LYS A 145 7.87 12.16 14.42
N LEU A 146 8.58 11.49 13.50
CA LEU A 146 8.52 11.81 12.07
C LEU A 146 7.24 11.26 11.43
N TYR A 147 6.73 10.11 11.90
CA TYR A 147 5.44 9.56 11.49
C TYR A 147 4.30 10.48 11.94
N ASP A 148 4.27 10.92 13.19
CA ASP A 148 3.30 11.91 13.69
C ASP A 148 3.30 13.20 12.85
N LYS A 149 4.49 13.61 12.42
CA LYS A 149 4.65 14.76 11.52
C LYS A 149 4.34 14.44 10.06
N LYS A 150 3.95 13.21 9.70
CA LYS A 150 3.70 12.76 8.33
C LYS A 150 4.87 13.03 7.37
N LEU A 151 6.11 13.03 7.88
CA LEU A 151 7.33 13.27 7.11
C LEU A 151 8.04 11.99 6.69
N ALA A 152 7.76 10.89 7.38
CA ALA A 152 8.23 9.57 7.11
C ALA A 152 7.14 8.55 7.43
N MET A 153 7.33 7.31 7.01
CA MET A 153 6.53 6.14 7.37
C MET A 153 7.42 4.90 7.37
N PRO A 154 6.97 3.73 7.87
CA PRO A 154 7.68 2.48 7.68
C PRO A 154 7.99 2.21 6.20
N ALA A 155 8.97 1.35 5.92
CA ALA A 155 9.40 1.10 4.55
C ALA A 155 8.23 0.62 3.67
N VAL A 156 7.91 1.36 2.61
CA VAL A 156 6.83 1.03 1.68
C VAL A 156 7.32 -0.05 0.70
N GLN A 157 7.50 -1.27 1.23
CA GLN A 157 7.80 -2.46 0.44
C GLN A 157 6.56 -3.00 -0.29
N ASN A 158 5.39 -2.64 0.19
CA ASN A 158 4.09 -2.91 -0.40
C ASN A 158 3.19 -1.70 -0.20
N VAL A 159 2.29 -1.44 -1.14
CA VAL A 159 1.37 -0.29 -1.11
C VAL A 159 0.48 -0.27 0.14
N LEU A 160 0.16 -1.43 0.72
CA LEU A 160 -0.66 -1.54 1.92
C LEU A 160 -0.06 -0.80 3.12
N VAL A 161 1.27 -0.76 3.24
CA VAL A 161 1.97 0.03 4.28
C VAL A 161 1.56 1.51 4.19
N ALA A 162 1.58 2.07 2.97
CA ALA A 162 1.14 3.45 2.74
C ALA A 162 -0.35 3.64 3.03
N CYS A 163 -1.20 2.68 2.63
CA CYS A 163 -2.65 2.73 2.86
C CYS A 163 -2.99 2.78 4.36
N ILE A 164 -2.38 1.90 5.15
CA ILE A 164 -2.61 1.85 6.60
C ILE A 164 -2.13 3.16 7.25
N MET A 165 -0.94 3.64 6.90
CA MET A 165 -0.41 4.91 7.43
C MET A 165 -1.28 6.11 7.03
N LEU A 166 -1.81 6.13 5.79
CA LEU A 166 -2.76 7.15 5.37
C LEU A 166 -4.06 7.08 6.18
N GLY A 167 -4.59 5.89 6.44
CA GLY A 167 -5.75 5.70 7.31
C GLY A 167 -5.52 6.26 8.73
N ILE A 168 -4.35 6.01 9.31
CA ILE A 168 -3.93 6.59 10.60
C ILE A 168 -3.82 8.12 10.50
N TYR A 169 -3.20 8.65 9.45
CA TYR A 169 -3.02 10.08 9.25
C TYR A 169 -4.34 10.83 9.03
N MET A 170 -5.31 10.18 8.41
CA MET A 170 -6.69 10.67 8.26
C MET A 170 -7.52 10.54 9.54
N LYS A 171 -6.97 9.86 10.57
CA LYS A 171 -7.61 9.64 11.88
C LYS A 171 -8.86 8.77 11.85
N PHE A 172 -8.93 7.81 10.93
CA PHE A 172 -9.98 6.79 11.02
C PHE A 172 -9.86 6.04 12.34
N ARG A 173 -10.96 5.87 13.05
CA ARG A 173 -10.99 5.06 14.29
C ARG A 173 -10.84 3.57 14.01
N ARG A 174 -11.31 3.14 12.85
CA ARG A 174 -11.29 1.74 12.41
C ARG A 174 -10.81 1.65 10.96
N VAL A 175 -9.80 0.81 10.75
CA VAL A 175 -9.24 0.46 9.45
C VAL A 175 -9.34 -1.04 9.29
N GLU A 176 -10.03 -1.51 8.28
CA GLU A 176 -10.21 -2.93 7.98
C GLU A 176 -9.50 -3.29 6.69
N LEU A 177 -8.81 -4.43 6.69
CA LEU A 177 -8.01 -4.91 5.57
C LEU A 177 -8.68 -6.12 4.93
N TYR A 178 -8.96 -6.04 3.63
CA TYR A 178 -9.59 -7.08 2.83
C TYR A 178 -8.74 -7.40 1.59
N GLY A 179 -8.72 -8.66 1.14
CA GLY A 179 -7.96 -9.07 -0.03
C GLY A 179 -6.45 -8.89 0.12
N VAL A 180 -5.91 -9.13 1.33
CA VAL A 180 -4.51 -8.95 1.68
C VAL A 180 -3.92 -10.24 2.25
N GLU A 181 -3.97 -11.32 1.46
CA GLU A 181 -3.49 -12.63 1.86
C GLU A 181 -2.02 -12.63 2.21
N HIS A 182 -1.20 -11.97 1.41
CA HIS A 182 0.26 -11.87 1.55
C HIS A 182 0.93 -13.23 1.83
N ASN A 183 0.35 -14.27 1.24
CA ASN A 183 0.74 -15.66 1.43
C ASN A 183 1.66 -16.18 0.30
N TRP A 184 2.39 -15.29 -0.38
CA TRP A 184 3.27 -15.62 -1.50
C TRP A 184 4.29 -16.72 -1.17
N LEU A 185 4.68 -16.86 0.09
CA LEU A 185 5.57 -17.93 0.54
C LEU A 185 5.03 -19.34 0.25
N LYS A 186 3.70 -19.50 0.14
CA LYS A 186 3.09 -20.79 -0.24
C LYS A 186 3.34 -21.15 -1.70
N ASN A 187 3.49 -20.12 -2.54
CA ASN A 187 3.52 -20.22 -3.99
C ASN A 187 4.93 -19.95 -4.55
N LEU A 188 5.92 -19.83 -3.65
CA LEU A 188 7.32 -19.59 -3.99
C LEU A 188 8.07 -20.93 -3.94
N TYR A 189 8.74 -21.29 -5.03
CA TYR A 189 9.53 -22.53 -5.09
C TYR A 189 10.72 -22.38 -6.04
N VAL A 190 11.67 -23.30 -5.95
CA VAL A 190 12.80 -23.41 -6.88
C VAL A 190 12.51 -24.57 -7.83
N GLY A 191 12.56 -24.32 -9.13
CA GLY A 191 12.40 -25.33 -10.17
C GLY A 191 13.66 -26.16 -10.38
N ASP A 192 13.54 -27.26 -11.13
CA ASP A 192 14.68 -28.13 -11.47
C ASP A 192 15.71 -27.43 -12.38
N ASP A 193 15.31 -26.34 -13.02
CA ASP A 193 16.16 -25.41 -13.77
C ASP A 193 16.91 -24.41 -12.90
N ASN A 194 16.82 -24.58 -11.58
CA ASN A 194 17.42 -23.70 -10.56
C ASN A 194 16.92 -22.23 -10.59
N LEU A 195 15.76 -21.98 -11.20
CA LEU A 195 15.09 -20.67 -11.15
C LEU A 195 14.07 -20.60 -10.02
N VAL A 196 13.92 -19.40 -9.45
CA VAL A 196 12.90 -19.12 -8.43
C VAL A 196 11.61 -18.73 -9.12
N TYR A 197 10.54 -19.45 -8.86
CA TYR A 197 9.20 -19.23 -9.42
C TYR A 197 8.23 -18.70 -8.37
N LEU A 198 7.31 -17.86 -8.80
CA LEU A 198 6.18 -17.40 -7.98
C LEU A 198 4.89 -17.52 -8.79
N LEU A 199 3.86 -18.12 -8.16
CA LEU A 199 2.48 -17.99 -8.59
C LEU A 199 1.85 -16.81 -7.85
N ASN A 200 1.57 -15.73 -8.59
CA ASN A 200 0.96 -14.52 -8.03
C ASN A 200 -0.38 -14.25 -8.71
N GLU A 201 -1.46 -14.57 -8.03
CA GLU A 201 -2.82 -14.48 -8.53
C GLU A 201 -3.56 -13.31 -7.88
N HIS A 202 -4.40 -12.63 -8.67
CA HIS A 202 -5.21 -11.51 -8.24
C HIS A 202 -6.70 -11.79 -8.47
N PHE A 203 -7.57 -11.11 -7.75
CA PHE A 203 -9.02 -11.32 -7.84
C PHE A 203 -9.62 -10.93 -9.20
N TYR A 204 -8.96 -10.06 -9.96
CA TYR A 204 -9.37 -9.63 -11.30
C TYR A 204 -8.79 -10.47 -12.44
N ASP A 205 -7.99 -11.51 -12.14
CA ASP A 205 -7.44 -12.40 -13.17
C ASP A 205 -8.57 -13.27 -13.75
N LYS A 206 -8.85 -13.12 -15.05
CA LYS A 206 -9.91 -13.86 -15.76
C LYS A 206 -9.44 -15.22 -16.24
N GLU A 207 -8.15 -15.40 -16.43
CA GLU A 207 -7.51 -16.62 -16.89
C GLU A 207 -6.67 -17.29 -15.79
N LYS A 208 -6.36 -18.57 -15.98
CA LYS A 208 -5.48 -19.32 -15.08
C LYS A 208 -4.08 -18.72 -15.13
N VAL A 209 -3.64 -18.16 -14.02
CA VAL A 209 -2.26 -17.66 -13.86
C VAL A 209 -1.30 -18.81 -13.74
N LEU A 210 -0.18 -18.75 -14.45
CA LEU A 210 0.92 -19.71 -14.35
C LEU A 210 2.07 -19.13 -13.52
N PRO A 211 2.82 -19.98 -12.79
CA PRO A 211 4.04 -19.55 -12.12
C PRO A 211 5.03 -18.95 -13.11
N ARG A 212 5.66 -17.84 -12.71
CA ARG A 212 6.66 -17.14 -13.53
C ARG A 212 7.99 -17.04 -12.79
N PRO A 213 9.14 -17.11 -13.52
CA PRO A 213 10.45 -16.86 -12.92
C PRO A 213 10.50 -15.47 -12.29
N GLN A 214 10.97 -15.39 -11.04
CA GLN A 214 11.05 -14.11 -10.32
C GLN A 214 11.98 -13.11 -11.00
N LYS A 215 13.07 -13.55 -11.62
CA LYS A 215 13.97 -12.69 -12.39
C LYS A 215 13.27 -11.95 -13.53
N GLU A 216 12.32 -12.60 -14.21
CA GLU A 216 11.52 -11.96 -15.28
C GLU A 216 10.52 -10.94 -14.71
N ILE A 217 9.85 -11.28 -13.61
CA ILE A 217 8.90 -10.38 -12.95
C ILE A 217 9.61 -9.12 -12.48
N GLN A 218 10.84 -9.25 -11.97
CA GLN A 218 11.66 -8.14 -11.47
C GLN A 218 12.45 -7.42 -12.58
N ASN A 219 12.44 -7.96 -13.80
CA ASN A 219 13.24 -7.49 -14.93
C ASN A 219 14.74 -7.40 -14.58
N LEU A 220 15.28 -8.49 -14.04
CA LEU A 220 16.67 -8.66 -13.61
C LEU A 220 17.27 -9.92 -14.23
N ASP A 221 18.58 -9.94 -14.39
CA ASP A 221 19.31 -11.12 -14.90
C ASP A 221 19.23 -12.27 -13.88
N GLU A 222 19.31 -11.95 -12.59
CA GLU A 222 19.24 -12.90 -11.49
C GLU A 222 18.36 -12.36 -10.36
N TYR A 223 17.55 -13.25 -9.76
CA TYR A 223 16.77 -12.93 -8.55
C TYR A 223 16.70 -14.16 -7.65
N PRO A 224 17.74 -14.43 -6.86
CA PRO A 224 17.84 -15.61 -6.02
C PRO A 224 16.85 -15.62 -4.86
N LEU A 225 16.55 -16.82 -4.34
CA LEU A 225 15.54 -17.04 -3.29
C LEU A 225 15.73 -16.15 -2.06
N TYR A 226 16.99 -15.94 -1.62
CA TYR A 226 17.25 -15.13 -0.42
C TYR A 226 16.78 -13.67 -0.59
N LEU A 227 16.82 -13.11 -1.79
CA LEU A 227 16.31 -11.75 -2.05
C LEU A 227 14.79 -11.68 -1.91
N ASN A 228 14.07 -12.71 -2.38
CA ASN A 228 12.63 -12.81 -2.16
C ASN A 228 12.28 -12.84 -0.67
N ILE A 229 12.96 -13.72 0.08
CA ILE A 229 12.76 -13.85 1.54
C ILE A 229 13.09 -12.54 2.26
N LEU A 230 14.19 -11.89 1.89
CA LEU A 230 14.59 -10.60 2.47
C LEU A 230 13.54 -9.51 2.18
N HIS A 231 12.97 -9.49 0.97
CA HIS A 231 11.92 -8.56 0.59
C HIS A 231 10.65 -8.77 1.43
N TYR A 232 10.20 -10.02 1.54
CA TYR A 232 9.03 -10.38 2.35
C TYR A 232 9.27 -10.07 3.83
N SER A 233 10.45 -10.39 4.35
CA SER A 233 10.83 -10.08 5.74
C SER A 233 10.71 -8.57 6.03
N LYS A 234 11.24 -7.71 5.17
CA LYS A 234 11.13 -6.25 5.32
C LYS A 234 9.69 -5.76 5.24
N MET A 235 8.87 -6.37 4.38
CA MET A 235 7.46 -6.03 4.27
C MET A 235 6.69 -6.37 5.56
N PHE A 236 6.84 -7.58 6.10
CA PHE A 236 6.20 -7.98 7.36
C PHE A 236 6.75 -7.16 8.54
N GLN A 237 8.05 -6.84 8.55
CA GLN A 237 8.64 -5.93 9.52
C GLN A 237 7.94 -4.56 9.51
N SER A 238 7.58 -4.04 8.33
CA SER A 238 6.89 -2.75 8.23
C SER A 238 5.49 -2.79 8.84
N TYR A 239 4.74 -3.89 8.72
CA TYR A 239 3.44 -4.05 9.39
C TYR A 239 3.60 -4.13 10.90
N TRP A 240 4.59 -4.87 11.36
CA TRP A 240 4.92 -4.95 12.77
C TRP A 240 5.29 -3.57 13.34
N GLU A 241 6.09 -2.80 12.61
CA GLU A 241 6.49 -1.43 12.99
C GLU A 241 5.26 -0.50 13.10
N ILE A 242 4.28 -0.60 12.20
CA ILE A 242 3.01 0.13 12.31
C ILE A 242 2.26 -0.26 13.59
N SER A 243 2.17 -1.56 13.88
CA SER A 243 1.49 -2.06 15.08
C SER A 243 2.14 -1.51 16.36
N GLN A 244 3.48 -1.54 16.46
CA GLN A 244 4.21 -0.97 17.60
C GLN A 244 4.03 0.56 17.69
N TYR A 245 4.08 1.26 16.54
CA TYR A 245 3.85 2.71 16.49
C TYR A 245 2.48 3.08 17.06
N VAL A 246 1.41 2.41 16.62
CA VAL A 246 0.05 2.64 17.15
C VAL A 246 -0.02 2.38 18.64
N LYS A 247 0.54 1.24 19.11
CA LYS A 247 0.52 0.84 20.53
C LYS A 247 1.30 1.80 21.42
N GLU A 248 2.54 2.16 21.03
CA GLU A 248 3.43 2.95 21.87
C GLU A 248 3.08 4.45 21.89
N THR A 249 2.42 4.96 20.86
CA THR A 249 2.03 6.38 20.79
C THR A 249 0.60 6.65 21.24
N GLY A 250 -0.17 5.61 21.58
CA GLY A 250 -1.54 5.75 22.04
C GLY A 250 -2.53 6.21 20.95
N ILE A 251 -2.21 5.95 19.68
CA ILE A 251 -3.12 6.22 18.56
C ILE A 251 -4.37 5.36 18.71
N THR A 252 -5.53 5.98 18.58
CA THR A 252 -6.83 5.32 18.79
C THR A 252 -7.33 4.50 17.59
N THR A 253 -6.66 4.58 16.44
CA THR A 253 -7.00 3.80 15.24
C THR A 253 -6.83 2.30 15.51
N LYS A 254 -7.92 1.53 15.38
CA LYS A 254 -7.87 0.06 15.39
C LYS A 254 -7.67 -0.44 13.96
N ILE A 255 -6.64 -1.27 13.76
CA ILE A 255 -6.36 -1.91 12.47
C ILE A 255 -6.77 -3.37 12.59
N ILE A 256 -7.66 -3.83 11.70
CA ILE A 256 -8.24 -5.17 11.76
C ILE A 256 -8.01 -5.87 10.43
N ASN A 257 -7.40 -7.03 10.47
CA ASN A 257 -7.20 -7.86 9.28
C ASN A 257 -8.39 -8.82 9.11
N CYS A 258 -9.27 -8.47 8.17
CA CYS A 258 -10.46 -9.23 7.81
C CYS A 258 -10.22 -10.22 6.66
N THR A 259 -8.99 -10.47 6.26
CA THR A 259 -8.64 -11.39 5.17
C THR A 259 -8.40 -12.80 5.68
N LYS A 260 -9.18 -13.76 5.21
CA LYS A 260 -9.01 -15.18 5.53
C LYS A 260 -7.66 -15.68 4.99
N GLY A 261 -6.93 -16.47 5.81
CA GLY A 261 -5.64 -17.05 5.41
C GLY A 261 -4.50 -16.07 5.17
N SER A 262 -4.65 -14.80 5.57
CA SER A 262 -3.61 -13.80 5.48
C SER A 262 -2.40 -14.13 6.38
N TYR A 263 -1.20 -13.88 5.86
CA TYR A 263 0.07 -14.04 6.60
C TYR A 263 0.46 -12.81 7.41
N ILE A 264 -0.30 -11.72 7.30
CA ILE A 264 -0.07 -10.53 8.13
C ILE A 264 -0.54 -10.83 9.54
N ASP A 265 0.39 -10.97 10.47
CA ASP A 265 0.20 -11.30 11.89
C ASP A 265 0.25 -10.08 12.81
N ALA A 266 0.64 -8.92 12.28
CA ALA A 266 0.86 -7.70 13.05
C ALA A 266 -0.43 -7.05 13.58
N PHE A 267 -1.62 -7.43 13.07
CA PHE A 267 -2.90 -6.80 13.40
C PHE A 267 -3.92 -7.81 13.90
N GLU A 268 -4.88 -7.32 14.69
CA GLU A 268 -6.01 -8.11 15.19
C GLU A 268 -6.82 -8.72 14.03
N ARG A 269 -7.30 -9.95 14.22
CA ARG A 269 -8.18 -10.62 13.25
C ARG A 269 -9.62 -10.18 13.43
N GLY A 270 -10.25 -9.77 12.33
CA GLY A 270 -11.68 -9.54 12.28
C GLY A 270 -12.47 -10.83 12.21
N LYS A 271 -13.74 -10.76 12.63
CA LYS A 271 -14.71 -11.82 12.28
C LYS A 271 -14.98 -11.70 10.78
N ILE A 272 -14.82 -12.81 10.09
CA ILE A 272 -15.14 -12.96 8.66
C ILE A 272 -16.57 -13.43 8.56
#